data_bdfa91aadff89d313cd544241e1d0183
#
_entry.id   bdfa91aadff89d313cd544241e1d0183
#
_cell.length_a   1.000
_cell.length_b   1.000
_cell.length_c   1.000
_cell.angle_alpha   90.00
_cell.angle_beta   90.00
_cell.angle_gamma   90.00
#
_symmetry.space_group_name_H-M   'P 1'
#
loop_
_entity.id
_entity.type
_entity.pdbx_description
1 polymer ?
#
loop_
_entity_poly.entity_id
_entity_poly.type
_entity_poly.pdbx_seq_one_letter_code
_entity_poly.pdbx_strand_id
1 'polypeptide(L)'
;MASGEKVYRVAMLLRSDQDRVKEILGNQYLDCTFDYYQVDTLEAVRTTCLKICDIYDGILTSGLFSHQFISCYSAESGIPHRYFAASVENYYRQILLQTMHNPNLSLGGIHLDLMTERHNLPDILEENRLGPLMQEERTVVSRMTPEEVLEFEREMVGRHIRSIQNKDCQLFMTRSTIAAELFQSRGVPYIYVRLTSHEIFKTVDSLRREMERKQLKDSQVASIHVGLDPDCTPQQMNCVWKALEQFGKIRGTASPVFMRQDNCFEAITDAQTICALTRDHTYSELSDCLRTNTGLSAAVGYGIGTNVQDARENAITAAKYALSTAQRLNQTFLIDSSNQII
;
A
#
# COMPACT_ATOMS: atom_id res chain seq x y z
N MET A 1 -14.10 -21.29 22.18
CA MET A 1 -14.52 -19.91 21.99
C MET A 1 -14.29 -19.64 20.52
N ALA A 2 -15.32 -19.33 19.76
CA ALA A 2 -15.17 -18.97 18.35
C ALA A 2 -14.30 -17.72 18.29
N SER A 3 -13.19 -17.76 17.58
CA SER A 3 -12.39 -16.59 17.23
C SER A 3 -13.32 -15.68 16.45
N GLY A 4 -13.70 -14.54 17.04
CA GLY A 4 -14.49 -13.56 16.31
C GLY A 4 -13.70 -13.17 15.07
N GLU A 5 -14.24 -13.46 13.91
CA GLU A 5 -13.64 -13.06 12.65
C GLU A 5 -13.48 -11.54 12.68
N LYS A 6 -12.26 -11.06 12.41
CA LYS A 6 -11.98 -9.63 12.38
C LYS A 6 -12.78 -9.01 11.24
N VAL A 7 -13.51 -7.94 11.54
CA VAL A 7 -14.18 -7.11 10.53
C VAL A 7 -13.22 -5.99 10.14
N TYR A 8 -12.83 -5.96 8.86
CA TYR A 8 -11.95 -4.92 8.31
C TYR A 8 -12.72 -3.62 8.09
N ARG A 9 -12.11 -2.50 8.42
CA ARG A 9 -12.64 -1.17 8.11
C ARG A 9 -11.93 -0.62 6.87
N VAL A 10 -12.70 -0.30 5.85
CA VAL A 10 -12.19 0.19 4.57
C VAL A 10 -12.72 1.59 4.28
N ALA A 11 -11.82 2.54 4.06
CA ALA A 11 -12.19 3.88 3.59
C ALA A 11 -12.25 3.92 2.07
N MET A 12 -13.33 4.45 1.52
CA MET A 12 -13.53 4.65 0.10
C MET A 12 -13.48 6.14 -0.25
N LEU A 13 -12.40 6.58 -0.89
CA LEU A 13 -12.21 7.95 -1.34
C LEU A 13 -12.63 8.05 -2.80
N LEU A 14 -13.86 8.48 -3.05
CA LEU A 14 -14.48 8.43 -4.36
C LEU A 14 -14.79 9.84 -4.88
N ARG A 15 -14.42 10.11 -6.14
CA ARG A 15 -14.79 11.33 -6.89
C ARG A 15 -16.16 11.20 -7.55
N SER A 16 -16.51 9.96 -7.95
CA SER A 16 -17.76 9.64 -8.65
C SER A 16 -18.19 8.22 -8.35
N ASP A 17 -19.34 7.84 -8.86
CA ASP A 17 -19.91 6.49 -8.79
C ASP A 17 -20.15 5.98 -7.35
N GLN A 18 -20.15 6.85 -6.32
CA GLN A 18 -20.29 6.45 -4.92
C GLN A 18 -21.56 5.65 -4.68
N ASP A 19 -22.73 6.15 -5.14
CA ASP A 19 -24.01 5.46 -4.94
C ASP A 19 -24.04 4.11 -5.67
N ARG A 20 -23.46 4.06 -6.89
CA ARG A 20 -23.34 2.81 -7.64
C ARG A 20 -22.44 1.80 -6.93
N VAL A 21 -21.30 2.22 -6.39
CA VAL A 21 -20.40 1.34 -5.63
C VAL A 21 -21.09 0.83 -4.37
N LYS A 22 -21.81 1.69 -3.65
CA LYS A 22 -22.63 1.31 -2.49
C LYS A 22 -23.69 0.27 -2.85
N GLU A 23 -24.42 0.50 -3.93
CA GLU A 23 -25.46 -0.41 -4.41
C GLU A 23 -24.89 -1.79 -4.76
N ILE A 24 -23.77 -1.82 -5.51
CA ILE A 24 -23.13 -3.06 -5.95
C ILE A 24 -22.54 -3.84 -4.78
N LEU A 25 -21.84 -3.16 -3.86
CA LEU A 25 -21.25 -3.82 -2.70
C LEU A 25 -22.31 -4.29 -1.70
N GLY A 26 -23.32 -3.47 -1.43
CA GLY A 26 -24.41 -3.82 -0.53
C GLY A 26 -23.91 -4.55 0.73
N ASN A 27 -24.44 -5.74 0.98
CA ASN A 27 -24.05 -6.63 2.08
C ASN A 27 -23.19 -7.82 1.61
N GLN A 28 -22.47 -7.69 0.49
CA GLN A 28 -21.70 -8.80 -0.10
C GLN A 28 -20.49 -9.21 0.75
N TYR A 29 -19.94 -8.29 1.54
CA TYR A 29 -18.77 -8.50 2.37
C TYR A 29 -19.15 -8.37 3.84
N LEU A 30 -19.37 -9.51 4.50
CA LEU A 30 -19.74 -9.57 5.93
C LEU A 30 -18.53 -9.28 6.85
N ASP A 31 -17.34 -9.49 6.32
CA ASP A 31 -16.06 -9.28 7.00
C ASP A 31 -15.44 -7.89 6.74
N CYS A 32 -16.17 -7.00 6.04
CA CYS A 32 -15.73 -5.64 5.75
C CYS A 32 -16.83 -4.61 6.07
N THR A 33 -16.43 -3.47 6.62
CA THR A 33 -17.26 -2.26 6.69
C THR A 33 -16.67 -1.18 5.80
N PHE A 34 -17.53 -0.46 5.07
CA PHE A 34 -17.11 0.54 4.10
C PHE A 34 -17.61 1.92 4.52
N ASP A 35 -16.67 2.83 4.76
CA ASP A 35 -16.96 4.24 5.00
C ASP A 35 -16.64 5.06 3.74
N TYR A 36 -17.58 5.88 3.28
CA TYR A 36 -17.50 6.56 1.99
C TYR A 36 -17.22 8.05 2.18
N TYR A 37 -16.17 8.52 1.53
CA TYR A 37 -15.73 9.91 1.51
C TYR A 37 -15.84 10.46 0.09
N GLN A 38 -16.69 11.46 -0.10
CA GLN A 38 -16.74 12.22 -1.35
C GLN A 38 -15.51 13.14 -1.39
N VAL A 39 -14.71 13.01 -2.43
CA VAL A 39 -13.49 13.80 -2.63
C VAL A 39 -13.46 14.35 -4.06
N ASP A 40 -13.55 15.66 -4.22
CA ASP A 40 -13.67 16.28 -5.55
C ASP A 40 -12.32 16.66 -6.16
N THR A 41 -11.27 16.80 -5.35
CA THR A 41 -9.92 17.18 -5.77
C THR A 41 -8.86 16.25 -5.18
N LEU A 42 -7.67 16.22 -5.79
CA LEU A 42 -6.53 15.48 -5.24
C LEU A 42 -6.10 16.02 -3.87
N GLU A 43 -6.21 17.33 -3.63
CA GLU A 43 -5.94 17.90 -2.31
C GLU A 43 -6.94 17.44 -1.23
N ALA A 44 -8.22 17.27 -1.60
CA ALA A 44 -9.20 16.68 -0.71
C ALA A 44 -8.88 15.21 -0.41
N VAL A 45 -8.39 14.44 -1.41
CA VAL A 45 -7.88 13.07 -1.22
C VAL A 45 -6.75 13.05 -0.19
N ARG A 46 -5.75 13.93 -0.34
CA ARG A 46 -4.63 14.07 0.61
C ARG A 46 -5.10 14.37 2.03
N THR A 47 -5.89 15.43 2.15
CA THR A 47 -6.37 15.91 3.46
C THR A 47 -7.19 14.83 4.19
N THR A 48 -7.98 14.07 3.44
CA THR A 48 -8.76 12.97 4.00
C THR A 48 -7.85 11.80 4.36
N CYS A 49 -6.94 11.39 3.48
CA CYS A 49 -6.01 10.29 3.72
C CYS A 49 -5.20 10.48 5.00
N LEU A 50 -4.61 11.67 5.20
CA LEU A 50 -3.82 11.99 6.40
C LEU A 50 -4.63 11.92 7.72
N LYS A 51 -5.96 12.07 7.66
CA LYS A 51 -6.83 11.96 8.83
C LYS A 51 -7.25 10.53 9.15
N ILE A 52 -7.25 9.65 8.15
CA ILE A 52 -7.87 8.33 8.25
C ILE A 52 -6.87 7.17 8.22
N CYS A 53 -5.63 7.38 7.80
CA CYS A 53 -4.65 6.29 7.61
C CYS A 53 -4.41 5.43 8.85
N ASP A 54 -4.58 5.99 10.07
CA ASP A 54 -4.43 5.26 11.34
C ASP A 54 -5.75 4.65 11.86
N ILE A 55 -6.86 4.87 11.14
CA ILE A 55 -8.20 4.46 11.60
C ILE A 55 -8.70 3.23 10.83
N TYR A 56 -8.26 3.07 9.58
CA TYR A 56 -8.75 2.05 8.66
C TYR A 56 -7.70 0.98 8.40
N ASP A 57 -8.17 -0.22 8.07
CA ASP A 57 -7.32 -1.36 7.68
C ASP A 57 -6.91 -1.27 6.20
N GLY A 58 -7.66 -0.52 5.38
CA GLY A 58 -7.36 -0.34 3.97
C GLY A 58 -8.07 0.87 3.33
N ILE A 59 -7.57 1.32 2.18
CA ILE A 59 -8.10 2.46 1.44
C ILE A 59 -8.38 2.07 -0.02
N LEU A 60 -9.56 2.45 -0.54
CA LEU A 60 -9.92 2.37 -1.96
C LEU A 60 -10.13 3.75 -2.54
N THR A 61 -9.59 3.99 -3.74
CA THR A 61 -9.75 5.26 -4.45
C THR A 61 -10.46 5.09 -5.79
N SER A 62 -11.04 6.18 -6.30
CA SER A 62 -11.80 6.19 -7.55
C SER A 62 -10.95 5.94 -8.80
N GLY A 63 -9.63 6.12 -8.74
CA GLY A 63 -8.77 5.97 -9.91
C GLY A 63 -7.28 6.14 -9.64
N LEU A 64 -6.48 5.97 -10.70
CA LEU A 64 -5.03 5.93 -10.64
C LEU A 64 -4.39 7.19 -10.05
N PHE A 65 -4.86 8.39 -10.41
CA PHE A 65 -4.29 9.64 -9.90
C PHE A 65 -4.46 9.77 -8.38
N SER A 66 -5.67 9.54 -7.88
CA SER A 66 -5.93 9.54 -6.44
C SER A 66 -5.11 8.48 -5.72
N HIS A 67 -4.95 7.29 -6.32
CA HIS A 67 -4.14 6.22 -5.77
C HIS A 67 -2.66 6.59 -5.69
N GLN A 68 -2.08 7.10 -6.79
CA GLN A 68 -0.67 7.52 -6.80
C GLN A 68 -0.42 8.65 -5.81
N PHE A 69 -1.35 9.60 -5.72
CA PHE A 69 -1.27 10.70 -4.78
C PHE A 69 -1.23 10.19 -3.33
N ILE A 70 -2.08 9.20 -2.99
CA ILE A 70 -2.07 8.56 -1.66
C ILE A 70 -0.79 7.77 -1.44
N SER A 71 -0.30 7.04 -2.44
CA SER A 71 0.89 6.17 -2.30
C SER A 71 2.10 6.91 -1.73
N CYS A 72 2.25 8.20 -2.07
CA CYS A 72 3.33 9.03 -1.57
C CYS A 72 3.21 9.35 -0.06
N TYR A 73 1.97 9.37 0.48
CA TYR A 73 1.70 9.70 1.89
C TYR A 73 1.43 8.47 2.75
N SER A 74 0.98 7.38 2.14
CA SER A 74 0.70 6.12 2.85
C SER A 74 1.93 5.23 3.04
N ALA A 75 3.05 5.57 2.41
CA ALA A 75 4.29 4.81 2.52
C ALA A 75 4.75 4.67 3.99
N GLU A 76 4.60 5.74 4.79
CA GLU A 76 4.97 5.73 6.21
C GLU A 76 4.02 4.91 7.09
N SER A 77 2.71 4.89 6.75
CA SER A 77 1.71 4.13 7.52
C SER A 77 1.62 2.66 7.11
N GLY A 78 2.16 2.31 5.94
CA GLY A 78 2.09 0.96 5.38
C GLY A 78 0.65 0.45 5.19
N ILE A 79 -0.36 1.34 5.10
CA ILE A 79 -1.76 0.95 4.93
C ILE A 79 -2.01 0.37 3.53
N PRO A 80 -2.60 -0.82 3.40
CA PRO A 80 -3.00 -1.38 2.13
C PRO A 80 -3.94 -0.44 1.36
N HIS A 81 -3.66 -0.21 0.09
CA HIS A 81 -4.52 0.64 -0.72
C HIS A 81 -4.58 0.18 -2.18
N ARG A 82 -5.74 0.37 -2.81
CA ARG A 82 -6.03 0.02 -4.20
C ARG A 82 -6.90 1.09 -4.85
N TYR A 83 -7.04 1.01 -6.16
CA TYR A 83 -7.92 1.89 -6.91
C TYR A 83 -8.81 1.10 -7.87
N PHE A 84 -9.96 1.67 -8.16
CA PHE A 84 -10.87 1.14 -9.15
C PHE A 84 -10.38 1.49 -10.57
N ALA A 85 -10.10 0.47 -11.37
CA ALA A 85 -9.73 0.59 -12.76
C ALA A 85 -10.76 -0.10 -13.65
N ALA A 86 -11.12 0.53 -14.76
CA ALA A 86 -11.82 -0.16 -15.82
C ALA A 86 -10.86 -1.09 -16.55
N SER A 87 -11.28 -2.32 -16.79
CA SER A 87 -10.50 -3.30 -17.55
C SER A 87 -10.45 -2.97 -19.03
N VAL A 88 -9.45 -3.51 -19.72
CA VAL A 88 -9.33 -3.39 -21.18
C VAL A 88 -10.56 -3.97 -21.87
N GLU A 89 -11.09 -5.09 -21.37
CA GLU A 89 -12.30 -5.73 -21.88
C GLU A 89 -13.53 -4.80 -21.77
N ASN A 90 -13.61 -3.99 -20.72
CA ASN A 90 -14.68 -3.01 -20.57
C ASN A 90 -14.61 -1.95 -21.68
N TYR A 91 -13.42 -1.43 -21.97
CA TYR A 91 -13.22 -0.50 -23.09
C TYR A 91 -13.57 -1.16 -24.43
N TYR A 92 -13.11 -2.38 -24.70
CA TYR A 92 -13.44 -3.11 -25.93
C TYR A 92 -14.94 -3.33 -26.09
N ARG A 93 -15.62 -3.68 -25.02
CA ARG A 93 -17.08 -3.81 -25.02
C ARG A 93 -17.77 -2.50 -25.37
N GLN A 94 -17.31 -1.38 -24.82
CA GLN A 94 -17.87 -0.07 -25.14
C GLN A 94 -17.62 0.31 -26.61
N ILE A 95 -16.41 0.10 -27.11
CA ILE A 95 -16.06 0.34 -28.52
C ILE A 95 -16.98 -0.49 -29.43
N LEU A 96 -17.12 -1.78 -29.17
CA LEU A 96 -17.98 -2.66 -29.96
C LEU A 96 -19.44 -2.19 -29.96
N LEU A 97 -19.99 -1.87 -28.79
CA LEU A 97 -21.36 -1.37 -28.68
C LEU A 97 -21.56 -0.08 -29.46
N GLN A 98 -20.61 0.85 -29.40
CA GLN A 98 -20.71 2.14 -30.13
C GLN A 98 -20.60 1.97 -31.64
N THR A 99 -19.70 1.13 -32.11
CA THR A 99 -19.57 0.83 -33.54
C THR A 99 -20.79 0.09 -34.10
N MET A 100 -21.43 -0.75 -33.28
CA MET A 100 -22.71 -1.40 -33.67
C MET A 100 -23.88 -0.42 -33.74
N HIS A 101 -23.97 0.54 -32.81
CA HIS A 101 -25.03 1.54 -32.78
C HIS A 101 -24.82 2.67 -33.80
N ASN A 102 -23.57 2.96 -34.14
CA ASN A 102 -23.21 4.01 -35.10
C ASN A 102 -22.27 3.45 -36.19
N PRO A 103 -22.81 2.89 -37.28
CA PRO A 103 -22.00 2.33 -38.38
C PRO A 103 -21.05 3.33 -39.07
N ASN A 104 -21.26 4.63 -38.89
CA ASN A 104 -20.41 5.68 -39.43
C ASN A 104 -19.25 6.05 -38.51
N LEU A 105 -19.19 5.49 -37.28
CA LEU A 105 -18.11 5.71 -36.34
C LEU A 105 -16.89 4.90 -36.78
N SER A 106 -15.85 5.59 -37.20
CA SER A 106 -14.57 4.94 -37.48
C SER A 106 -13.79 4.67 -36.19
N LEU A 107 -13.05 3.58 -36.13
CA LEU A 107 -12.20 3.29 -34.99
C LEU A 107 -11.12 4.36 -34.78
N GLY A 108 -10.59 4.92 -35.86
CA GLY A 108 -9.65 6.05 -35.81
C GLY A 108 -10.28 7.37 -35.31
N GLY A 109 -11.62 7.47 -35.29
CA GLY A 109 -12.35 8.60 -34.71
C GLY A 109 -12.66 8.45 -33.20
N ILE A 110 -12.23 7.36 -32.57
CA ILE A 110 -12.41 7.14 -31.14
C ILE A 110 -11.14 7.55 -30.40
N HIS A 111 -11.28 8.46 -29.45
CA HIS A 111 -10.19 8.86 -28.56
C HIS A 111 -10.38 8.20 -27.19
N LEU A 112 -9.40 7.41 -26.76
CA LEU A 112 -9.34 6.83 -25.42
C LEU A 112 -8.43 7.69 -24.56
N ASP A 113 -8.88 8.05 -23.38
CA ASP A 113 -8.00 8.61 -22.39
C ASP A 113 -7.17 7.52 -21.68
N LEU A 114 -6.68 7.78 -20.51
CA LEU A 114 -5.74 6.92 -19.79
C LEU A 114 -6.26 5.48 -19.63
N MET A 115 -5.60 4.54 -20.28
CA MET A 115 -5.74 3.10 -20.02
C MET A 115 -4.60 2.62 -19.11
N THR A 116 -4.94 1.98 -18.02
CA THR A 116 -3.96 1.55 -17.01
C THR A 116 -3.29 0.23 -17.32
N GLU A 117 -3.92 -0.61 -18.15
CA GLU A 117 -3.42 -1.94 -18.53
C GLU A 117 -2.78 -1.94 -19.91
N ARG A 118 -1.82 -2.85 -20.12
CA ARG A 118 -1.27 -3.10 -21.46
C ARG A 118 -2.31 -3.77 -22.34
N HIS A 119 -2.46 -3.28 -23.53
CA HIS A 119 -3.30 -3.89 -24.56
C HIS A 119 -2.61 -3.76 -25.92
N ASN A 120 -2.95 -4.62 -26.83
CA ASN A 120 -2.39 -4.70 -28.17
C ASN A 120 -3.37 -4.20 -29.25
N LEU A 121 -4.44 -3.51 -28.87
CA LEU A 121 -5.45 -3.03 -29.82
C LEU A 121 -4.86 -2.10 -30.89
N PRO A 122 -3.98 -1.13 -30.59
CA PRO A 122 -3.35 -0.31 -31.62
C PRO A 122 -2.59 -1.15 -32.66
N ASP A 123 -1.81 -2.13 -32.20
CA ASP A 123 -1.01 -3.01 -33.08
C ASP A 123 -1.95 -3.83 -33.97
N ILE A 124 -3.03 -4.40 -33.43
CA ILE A 124 -4.02 -5.18 -34.20
C ILE A 124 -4.72 -4.30 -35.23
N LEU A 125 -5.07 -3.05 -34.90
CA LEU A 125 -5.72 -2.14 -35.83
C LEU A 125 -4.77 -1.74 -36.96
N GLU A 126 -3.50 -1.47 -36.66
CA GLU A 126 -2.48 -1.13 -37.65
C GLU A 126 -2.21 -2.30 -38.60
N GLU A 127 -2.01 -3.52 -38.08
CA GLU A 127 -1.80 -4.75 -38.88
C GLU A 127 -2.96 -5.01 -39.83
N ASN A 128 -4.21 -4.71 -39.41
CA ASN A 128 -5.40 -4.93 -40.24
C ASN A 128 -5.81 -3.70 -41.04
N ARG A 129 -5.03 -2.64 -41.09
CA ARG A 129 -5.26 -1.40 -41.84
C ARG A 129 -6.59 -0.70 -41.46
N LEU A 130 -7.01 -0.85 -40.23
CA LEU A 130 -8.26 -0.26 -39.72
C LEU A 130 -8.09 1.17 -39.19
N GLY A 131 -6.90 1.74 -39.37
CA GLY A 131 -6.52 3.06 -38.91
C GLY A 131 -6.10 3.11 -37.46
N PRO A 132 -5.36 4.14 -37.06
CA PRO A 132 -4.89 4.28 -35.68
C PRO A 132 -6.04 4.60 -34.74
N LEU A 133 -6.10 3.93 -33.61
CA LEU A 133 -6.91 4.36 -32.49
C LEU A 133 -6.17 5.50 -31.78
N MET A 134 -6.84 6.65 -31.58
CA MET A 134 -6.23 7.75 -30.86
C MET A 134 -6.17 7.42 -29.37
N GLN A 135 -4.98 7.21 -28.86
CA GLN A 135 -4.71 6.89 -27.47
C GLN A 135 -3.71 7.89 -26.89
N GLU A 136 -3.93 8.33 -25.65
CA GLU A 136 -2.92 9.11 -24.96
C GLU A 136 -1.70 8.26 -24.64
N GLU A 137 -0.52 8.87 -24.76
CA GLU A 137 0.74 8.21 -24.42
C GLU A 137 0.73 7.70 -22.97
N ARG A 138 1.28 6.50 -22.80
CA ARG A 138 1.42 5.87 -21.50
C ARG A 138 2.41 6.61 -20.64
N THR A 139 1.93 7.44 -19.79
CA THR A 139 2.75 8.02 -18.74
C THR A 139 2.81 7.08 -17.54
N VAL A 140 4.02 6.88 -17.01
CA VAL A 140 4.22 6.01 -15.85
C VAL A 140 3.85 6.78 -14.58
N VAL A 141 2.55 6.98 -14.38
CA VAL A 141 1.99 7.70 -13.22
C VAL A 141 2.48 7.12 -11.89
N SER A 142 2.75 5.82 -11.82
CA SER A 142 3.23 5.15 -10.61
C SER A 142 4.62 5.58 -10.10
N ARG A 143 5.32 6.43 -10.84
CA ARG A 143 6.63 6.98 -10.44
C ARG A 143 6.61 8.47 -10.20
N MET A 144 5.44 9.11 -10.34
CA MET A 144 5.30 10.56 -10.18
C MET A 144 5.24 10.95 -8.70
N THR A 145 5.83 12.08 -8.39
CA THR A 145 5.60 12.79 -7.13
C THR A 145 4.17 13.36 -7.07
N PRO A 146 3.67 13.76 -5.91
CA PRO A 146 2.35 14.40 -5.81
C PRO A 146 2.21 15.64 -6.71
N GLU A 147 3.25 16.45 -6.79
CA GLU A 147 3.29 17.66 -7.61
C GLU A 147 3.20 17.32 -9.10
N GLU A 148 3.95 16.32 -9.53
CA GLU A 148 3.92 15.83 -10.91
C GLU A 148 2.56 15.23 -11.29
N VAL A 149 1.87 14.54 -10.36
CA VAL A 149 0.51 14.03 -10.58
C VAL A 149 -0.48 15.16 -10.78
N LEU A 150 -0.39 16.24 -9.97
CA LEU A 150 -1.24 17.43 -10.12
C LEU A 150 -1.00 18.15 -11.44
N GLU A 151 0.25 18.29 -11.84
CA GLU A 151 0.61 18.91 -13.12
C GLU A 151 0.13 18.08 -14.29
N PHE A 152 0.34 16.77 -14.25
CA PHE A 152 -0.11 15.84 -15.28
C PHE A 152 -1.63 15.85 -15.43
N GLU A 153 -2.40 15.90 -14.34
CA GLU A 153 -3.87 16.02 -14.42
C GLU A 153 -4.29 17.31 -15.15
N ARG A 154 -3.61 18.43 -14.90
CA ARG A 154 -3.85 19.71 -15.60
C ARG A 154 -3.48 19.65 -17.09
N GLU A 155 -2.32 19.07 -17.39
CA GLU A 155 -1.87 18.89 -18.78
C GLU A 155 -2.80 17.98 -19.58
N MET A 156 -3.33 16.92 -18.96
CA MET A 156 -4.28 16.02 -19.59
C MET A 156 -5.55 16.76 -20.01
N VAL A 157 -6.09 17.63 -19.16
CA VAL A 157 -7.22 18.51 -19.53
C VAL A 157 -6.86 19.40 -20.72
N GLY A 158 -5.67 19.99 -20.74
CA GLY A 158 -5.18 20.78 -21.87
C GLY A 158 -5.06 19.98 -23.17
N ARG A 159 -4.64 18.72 -23.09
CA ARG A 159 -4.59 17.79 -24.24
C ARG A 159 -5.99 17.49 -24.77
N HIS A 160 -6.95 17.21 -23.92
CA HIS A 160 -8.34 17.02 -24.32
C HIS A 160 -8.93 18.23 -25.04
N ILE A 161 -8.64 19.46 -24.55
CA ILE A 161 -9.08 20.70 -25.23
C ILE A 161 -8.49 20.79 -26.65
N ARG A 162 -7.21 20.49 -26.83
CA ARG A 162 -6.56 20.47 -28.16
C ARG A 162 -7.17 19.40 -29.07
N SER A 163 -7.43 18.21 -28.58
CA SER A 163 -8.05 17.12 -29.33
C SER A 163 -9.47 17.48 -29.79
N ILE A 164 -10.26 18.19 -28.97
CA ILE A 164 -11.58 18.71 -29.36
C ILE A 164 -11.47 19.70 -30.53
N GLN A 165 -10.44 20.55 -30.50
CA GLN A 165 -10.25 21.58 -31.53
C GLN A 165 -9.84 20.99 -32.90
N ASN A 166 -9.13 19.87 -32.91
CA ASN A 166 -8.60 19.24 -34.12
C ASN A 166 -9.67 18.55 -35.00
N LYS A 167 -10.90 18.39 -34.52
CA LYS A 167 -12.06 17.81 -35.22
C LYS A 167 -11.90 16.38 -35.77
N ASP A 168 -10.79 15.72 -35.53
CA ASP A 168 -10.52 14.36 -36.02
C ASP A 168 -11.17 13.29 -35.13
N CYS A 169 -11.58 13.67 -33.90
CA CYS A 169 -12.22 12.80 -32.95
C CYS A 169 -13.75 12.88 -33.05
N GLN A 170 -14.38 11.73 -33.26
CA GLN A 170 -15.83 11.58 -33.31
C GLN A 170 -16.44 11.22 -31.96
N LEU A 171 -15.67 10.53 -31.09
CA LEU A 171 -16.12 10.05 -29.80
C LEU A 171 -14.97 9.99 -28.80
N PHE A 172 -15.15 10.58 -27.63
CA PHE A 172 -14.23 10.43 -26.51
C PHE A 172 -14.73 9.35 -25.54
N MET A 173 -13.81 8.55 -25.02
CA MET A 173 -14.08 7.57 -23.96
C MET A 173 -13.18 7.84 -22.78
N THR A 174 -13.76 8.14 -21.62
CA THR A 174 -13.03 8.61 -20.45
C THR A 174 -13.50 7.95 -19.14
N ARG A 175 -12.56 7.83 -18.20
CA ARG A 175 -12.83 7.56 -16.78
C ARG A 175 -12.60 8.81 -15.92
N SER A 176 -12.07 9.87 -16.48
CA SER A 176 -11.87 11.13 -15.76
C SER A 176 -13.18 11.91 -15.65
N THR A 177 -13.62 12.21 -14.42
CA THR A 177 -14.79 13.07 -14.18
C THR A 177 -14.55 14.48 -14.70
N ILE A 178 -13.34 15.01 -14.57
CA ILE A 178 -12.95 16.34 -15.07
C ILE A 178 -13.06 16.37 -16.59
N ALA A 179 -12.58 15.33 -17.28
CA ALA A 179 -12.70 15.23 -18.72
C ALA A 179 -14.17 15.10 -19.16
N ALA A 180 -14.97 14.30 -18.46
CA ALA A 180 -16.40 14.15 -18.75
C ALA A 180 -17.17 15.47 -18.60
N GLU A 181 -16.92 16.23 -17.54
CA GLU A 181 -17.51 17.59 -17.34
C GLU A 181 -17.08 18.56 -18.44
N LEU A 182 -15.79 18.52 -18.83
CA LEU A 182 -15.28 19.33 -19.94
C LEU A 182 -16.01 18.98 -21.26
N PHE A 183 -16.13 17.70 -21.60
CA PHE A 183 -16.82 17.26 -22.82
C PHE A 183 -18.29 17.65 -22.80
N GLN A 184 -18.96 17.45 -21.66
CA GLN A 184 -20.36 17.87 -21.50
C GLN A 184 -20.53 19.38 -21.68
N SER A 185 -19.68 20.19 -21.05
CA SER A 185 -19.75 21.65 -21.14
C SER A 185 -19.49 22.19 -22.56
N ARG A 186 -18.76 21.42 -23.39
CA ARG A 186 -18.42 21.77 -24.77
C ARG A 186 -19.36 21.13 -25.81
N GLY A 187 -20.34 20.32 -25.40
CA GLY A 187 -21.24 19.58 -26.27
C GLY A 187 -20.54 18.54 -27.15
N VAL A 188 -19.42 17.98 -26.67
CA VAL A 188 -18.63 16.97 -27.39
C VAL A 188 -19.16 15.59 -27.07
N PRO A 189 -19.34 14.70 -28.07
CA PRO A 189 -19.76 13.32 -27.81
C PRO A 189 -18.74 12.58 -26.97
N TYR A 190 -19.20 12.02 -25.85
CA TYR A 190 -18.35 11.23 -24.98
C TYR A 190 -19.09 10.08 -24.30
N ILE A 191 -18.32 9.10 -23.85
CA ILE A 191 -18.78 8.02 -22.97
C ILE A 191 -17.93 8.04 -21.70
N TYR A 192 -18.61 8.15 -20.57
CA TYR A 192 -17.99 7.87 -19.30
C TYR A 192 -17.98 6.36 -19.06
N VAL A 193 -16.79 5.74 -19.07
CA VAL A 193 -16.61 4.30 -18.93
C VAL A 193 -16.85 3.90 -17.46
N ARG A 194 -18.06 3.46 -17.16
CA ARG A 194 -18.45 3.04 -15.81
C ARG A 194 -17.87 1.69 -15.47
N LEU A 195 -17.54 1.52 -14.19
CA LEU A 195 -17.08 0.23 -13.65
C LEU A 195 -18.20 -0.83 -13.74
N THR A 196 -17.82 -2.03 -14.07
CA THR A 196 -18.68 -3.21 -13.92
C THR A 196 -18.68 -3.70 -12.49
N SER A 197 -19.69 -4.47 -12.10
CA SER A 197 -19.71 -5.11 -10.78
C SER A 197 -18.49 -6.03 -10.58
N HIS A 198 -18.07 -6.73 -11.65
CA HIS A 198 -16.88 -7.58 -11.61
C HIS A 198 -15.60 -6.81 -11.28
N GLU A 199 -15.40 -5.64 -11.90
CA GLU A 199 -14.22 -4.79 -11.64
C GLU A 199 -14.22 -4.26 -10.20
N ILE A 200 -15.39 -3.89 -9.67
CA ILE A 200 -15.55 -3.46 -8.29
C ILE A 200 -15.20 -4.61 -7.33
N PHE A 201 -15.80 -5.79 -7.50
CA PHE A 201 -15.50 -6.95 -6.66
C PHE A 201 -14.04 -7.36 -6.74
N LYS A 202 -13.46 -7.45 -7.94
CA LYS A 202 -12.04 -7.78 -8.14
C LYS A 202 -11.10 -6.85 -7.36
N THR A 203 -11.42 -5.56 -7.34
CA THR A 203 -10.62 -4.56 -6.62
C THR A 203 -10.75 -4.72 -5.10
N VAL A 204 -11.97 -4.89 -4.59
CA VAL A 204 -12.21 -5.11 -3.15
C VAL A 204 -11.56 -6.40 -2.68
N ASP A 205 -11.70 -7.50 -3.43
CA ASP A 205 -11.06 -8.79 -3.11
C ASP A 205 -9.53 -8.69 -3.12
N SER A 206 -8.97 -7.88 -4.01
CA SER A 206 -7.52 -7.64 -4.04
C SER A 206 -7.05 -6.90 -2.80
N LEU A 207 -7.77 -5.84 -2.38
CA LEU A 207 -7.47 -5.12 -1.15
C LEU A 207 -7.63 -6.01 0.09
N ARG A 208 -8.73 -6.79 0.15
CA ARG A 208 -8.99 -7.69 1.26
C ARG A 208 -7.85 -8.68 1.47
N ARG A 209 -7.40 -9.34 0.39
CA ARG A 209 -6.24 -10.26 0.45
C ARG A 209 -4.97 -9.59 0.92
N GLU A 210 -4.78 -8.33 0.62
CA GLU A 210 -3.60 -7.57 1.09
C GLU A 210 -3.71 -7.22 2.57
N MET A 211 -4.89 -6.83 3.04
CA MET A 211 -5.16 -6.61 4.47
C MET A 211 -4.95 -7.89 5.28
N GLU A 212 -5.47 -9.03 4.79
CA GLU A 212 -5.24 -10.36 5.39
C GLU A 212 -3.76 -10.71 5.48
N ARG A 213 -3.01 -10.50 4.39
CA ARG A 213 -1.55 -10.74 4.37
C ARG A 213 -0.81 -9.86 5.37
N LYS A 214 -1.17 -8.58 5.44
CA LYS A 214 -0.59 -7.65 6.41
C LYS A 214 -0.88 -8.12 7.83
N GLN A 215 -2.14 -8.45 8.14
CA GLN A 215 -2.53 -8.95 9.46
C GLN A 215 -1.77 -10.23 9.83
N LEU A 216 -1.66 -11.19 8.91
CA LEU A 216 -0.90 -12.42 9.14
C LEU A 216 0.58 -12.11 9.42
N LYS A 217 1.17 -11.18 8.67
CA LYS A 217 2.55 -10.75 8.88
C LYS A 217 2.72 -10.05 10.24
N ASP A 218 1.83 -9.14 10.58
CA ASP A 218 1.88 -8.36 11.82
C ASP A 218 1.64 -9.23 13.06
N SER A 219 0.87 -10.31 12.93
CA SER A 219 0.59 -11.28 14.01
C SER A 219 1.63 -12.38 14.15
N GLN A 220 2.68 -12.42 13.33
CA GLN A 220 3.76 -13.38 13.50
C GLN A 220 4.43 -13.19 14.86
N VAL A 221 4.74 -14.33 15.48
CA VAL A 221 5.48 -14.33 16.76
C VAL A 221 6.89 -13.84 16.52
N ALA A 222 7.37 -13.01 17.40
CA ALA A 222 8.72 -12.51 17.36
C ALA A 222 9.41 -12.68 18.74
N SER A 223 10.73 -12.74 18.71
CA SER A 223 11.57 -12.80 19.91
C SER A 223 12.70 -11.79 19.82
N ILE A 224 13.08 -11.25 20.96
CA ILE A 224 14.27 -10.41 21.11
C ILE A 224 15.24 -11.17 22.02
N HIS A 225 16.47 -11.33 21.56
CA HIS A 225 17.54 -11.92 22.36
C HIS A 225 18.65 -10.88 22.58
N VAL A 226 18.96 -10.60 23.85
CA VAL A 226 20.05 -9.72 24.25
C VAL A 226 21.14 -10.57 24.87
N GLY A 227 22.17 -10.86 24.08
CA GLY A 227 23.34 -11.59 24.49
C GLY A 227 24.41 -10.67 25.06
N LEU A 228 25.05 -11.09 26.13
CA LEU A 228 26.19 -10.39 26.75
C LEU A 228 27.47 -11.18 26.52
N ASP A 229 28.60 -10.50 26.66
CA ASP A 229 29.90 -11.16 26.69
C ASP A 229 29.94 -12.22 27.79
N PRO A 230 30.48 -13.42 27.53
CA PRO A 230 30.63 -14.46 28.55
C PRO A 230 31.38 -14.02 29.82
N ASP A 231 32.27 -13.04 29.68
CA ASP A 231 33.05 -12.49 30.80
C ASP A 231 32.31 -11.34 31.54
N CYS A 232 31.02 -11.13 31.23
CA CYS A 232 30.20 -10.09 31.86
C CYS A 232 29.99 -10.35 33.35
N THR A 233 30.34 -9.37 34.16
CA THR A 233 30.18 -9.48 35.62
C THR A 233 28.71 -9.40 36.05
N PRO A 234 28.33 -9.97 37.23
CA PRO A 234 26.96 -9.85 37.75
C PRO A 234 26.50 -8.39 37.93
N GLN A 235 27.41 -7.47 38.17
CA GLN A 235 27.12 -6.04 38.28
C GLN A 235 26.73 -5.45 36.90
N GLN A 236 27.46 -5.80 35.86
CA GLN A 236 27.17 -5.38 34.49
C GLN A 236 25.83 -5.96 34.02
N MET A 237 25.54 -7.23 34.29
CA MET A 237 24.24 -7.82 34.03
C MET A 237 23.09 -7.06 34.71
N ASN A 238 23.27 -6.65 35.95
CA ASN A 238 22.27 -5.87 36.67
C ASN A 238 22.10 -4.45 36.06
N CYS A 239 23.16 -3.85 35.52
CA CYS A 239 23.05 -2.58 34.80
C CYS A 239 22.22 -2.75 33.54
N VAL A 240 22.46 -3.80 32.75
CA VAL A 240 21.68 -4.10 31.55
C VAL A 240 20.21 -4.40 31.91
N TRP A 241 19.95 -5.18 32.93
CA TRP A 241 18.60 -5.44 33.42
C TRP A 241 17.83 -4.15 33.72
N LYS A 242 18.45 -3.24 34.52
CA LYS A 242 17.83 -1.95 34.85
C LYS A 242 17.54 -1.10 33.60
N ALA A 243 18.45 -1.12 32.61
CA ALA A 243 18.24 -0.42 31.37
C ALA A 243 17.06 -1.00 30.56
N LEU A 244 16.91 -2.34 30.54
CA LEU A 244 15.76 -3.00 29.90
C LEU A 244 14.45 -2.70 30.61
N GLU A 245 14.43 -2.72 31.97
CA GLU A 245 13.24 -2.33 32.73
C GLU A 245 12.85 -0.86 32.50
N GLN A 246 13.83 0.03 32.39
CA GLN A 246 13.59 1.44 32.11
C GLN A 246 13.08 1.64 30.69
N PHE A 247 13.65 0.93 29.73
CA PHE A 247 13.17 0.91 28.33
C PHE A 247 11.70 0.50 28.26
N GLY A 248 11.33 -0.58 28.99
CA GLY A 248 9.96 -1.04 29.11
C GLY A 248 9.01 0.02 29.66
N LYS A 249 9.42 0.72 30.73
CA LYS A 249 8.58 1.76 31.37
C LYS A 249 8.33 2.97 30.45
N ILE A 250 9.34 3.38 29.69
CA ILE A 250 9.24 4.53 28.77
C ILE A 250 8.25 4.26 27.65
N ARG A 251 8.19 3.04 27.12
CA ARG A 251 7.30 2.64 26.03
C ARG A 251 5.88 2.24 26.45
N GLY A 252 5.66 2.01 27.74
CA GLY A 252 4.34 1.66 28.27
C GLY A 252 3.86 0.26 27.84
N THR A 253 2.57 0.13 27.54
CA THR A 253 1.92 -1.17 27.25
C THR A 253 2.38 -1.85 25.96
N ALA A 254 2.98 -1.13 25.03
CA ALA A 254 3.53 -1.66 23.78
C ALA A 254 4.98 -2.15 23.92
N SER A 255 5.51 -2.25 25.14
CA SER A 255 6.89 -2.64 25.36
C SER A 255 7.04 -4.14 25.54
N PRO A 256 8.09 -4.76 24.95
CA PRO A 256 8.40 -6.15 25.23
C PRO A 256 8.76 -6.34 26.72
N VAL A 257 8.25 -7.41 27.32
CA VAL A 257 8.58 -7.81 28.69
C VAL A 257 9.79 -8.74 28.65
N PHE A 258 10.92 -8.26 29.15
CA PHE A 258 12.13 -9.05 29.19
C PHE A 258 12.15 -10.02 30.37
N MET A 259 12.64 -11.21 30.09
CA MET A 259 12.95 -12.25 31.12
C MET A 259 14.46 -12.45 31.17
N ARG A 260 14.99 -12.57 32.38
CA ARG A 260 16.40 -12.84 32.56
C ARG A 260 16.63 -14.36 32.49
N GLN A 261 17.59 -14.76 31.71
CA GLN A 261 18.17 -16.09 31.68
C GLN A 261 19.65 -16.00 32.10
N ASP A 262 20.39 -17.10 32.19
CA ASP A 262 21.73 -17.13 32.77
C ASP A 262 22.64 -15.98 32.37
N ASN A 263 23.01 -15.89 31.09
CA ASN A 263 23.87 -14.84 30.55
C ASN A 263 23.19 -14.02 29.41
N CYS A 264 21.88 -13.99 29.37
CA CYS A 264 21.13 -13.25 28.37
C CYS A 264 19.78 -12.78 28.88
N PHE A 265 19.14 -11.95 28.10
CA PHE A 265 17.76 -11.53 28.33
C PHE A 265 16.93 -11.82 27.08
N GLU A 266 15.70 -12.25 27.26
CA GLU A 266 14.80 -12.62 26.21
C GLU A 266 13.45 -11.93 26.39
N ALA A 267 12.82 -11.55 25.30
CA ALA A 267 11.42 -11.14 25.28
C ALA A 267 10.70 -11.80 24.12
N ILE A 268 9.46 -12.22 24.36
CA ILE A 268 8.55 -12.68 23.32
C ILE A 268 7.58 -11.53 23.01
N THR A 269 7.36 -11.28 21.76
CA THR A 269 6.53 -10.18 21.25
C THR A 269 5.93 -10.58 19.89
N ASP A 270 5.51 -9.61 19.10
CA ASP A 270 5.02 -9.76 17.72
C ASP A 270 5.90 -9.02 16.71
N ALA A 271 5.72 -9.35 15.43
CA ALA A 271 6.51 -8.75 14.36
C ALA A 271 6.29 -7.23 14.24
N GLN A 272 5.08 -6.74 14.53
CA GLN A 272 4.76 -5.32 14.49
C GLN A 272 5.59 -4.55 15.54
N THR A 273 5.72 -5.10 16.74
CA THR A 273 6.58 -4.55 17.80
C THR A 273 8.03 -4.48 17.34
N ILE A 274 8.55 -5.53 16.67
CA ILE A 274 9.92 -5.51 16.12
C ILE A 274 10.06 -4.40 15.06
N CYS A 275 9.13 -4.29 14.11
CA CYS A 275 9.15 -3.22 13.10
C CYS A 275 9.20 -1.83 13.75
N ALA A 276 8.39 -1.60 14.80
CA ALA A 276 8.39 -0.34 15.54
C ALA A 276 9.70 -0.08 16.29
N LEU A 277 10.33 -1.12 16.88
CA LEU A 277 11.61 -1.02 17.59
C LEU A 277 12.80 -0.81 16.67
N THR A 278 12.67 -1.23 15.41
CA THR A 278 13.74 -1.21 14.43
C THR A 278 13.53 -0.17 13.33
N ARG A 279 12.46 0.63 13.39
CA ARG A 279 12.06 1.58 12.32
C ARG A 279 12.11 0.92 10.95
N ASP A 280 11.30 -0.11 10.78
CA ASP A 280 11.28 -0.94 9.59
C ASP A 280 12.66 -1.51 9.21
N HIS A 281 13.36 -2.06 10.21
CA HIS A 281 14.65 -2.76 10.07
C HIS A 281 15.86 -1.88 9.70
N THR A 282 15.74 -0.56 9.86
CA THR A 282 16.83 0.38 9.54
C THR A 282 17.64 0.83 10.76
N TYR A 283 17.13 0.63 11.98
CA TYR A 283 17.72 1.14 13.21
C TYR A 283 17.30 0.27 14.41
N SER A 284 18.05 0.24 15.49
CA SER A 284 17.69 -0.48 16.70
C SER A 284 17.65 0.44 17.93
N GLU A 285 16.42 0.83 18.32
CA GLU A 285 16.23 1.68 19.51
C GLU A 285 16.69 0.98 20.78
N LEU A 286 16.54 -0.33 20.86
CA LEU A 286 16.97 -1.11 22.02
C LEU A 286 18.50 -1.11 22.17
N SER A 287 19.23 -1.34 21.07
CA SER A 287 20.70 -1.32 21.08
C SER A 287 21.24 0.04 21.49
N ASP A 288 20.65 1.12 20.98
CA ASP A 288 21.05 2.47 21.36
C ASP A 288 20.73 2.80 22.82
N CYS A 289 19.58 2.37 23.31
CA CYS A 289 19.20 2.52 24.71
C CYS A 289 20.19 1.79 25.64
N LEU A 290 20.53 0.55 25.31
CA LEU A 290 21.48 -0.24 26.11
C LEU A 290 22.86 0.42 26.12
N ARG A 291 23.39 0.81 24.96
CA ARG A 291 24.68 1.47 24.86
C ARG A 291 24.71 2.78 25.67
N THR A 292 23.67 3.60 25.54
CA THR A 292 23.62 4.92 26.19
C THR A 292 23.54 4.80 27.72
N ASN A 293 22.75 3.85 28.23
CA ASN A 293 22.49 3.74 29.66
C ASN A 293 23.51 2.84 30.42
N THR A 294 24.20 1.95 29.72
CA THR A 294 25.12 1.02 30.36
C THR A 294 26.58 1.21 29.97
N GLY A 295 26.84 1.82 28.83
CA GLY A 295 28.19 1.88 28.22
C GLY A 295 28.70 0.51 27.75
N LEU A 296 27.90 -0.56 27.84
CA LEU A 296 28.28 -1.92 27.48
C LEU A 296 27.81 -2.24 26.05
N SER A 297 28.62 -3.01 25.36
CA SER A 297 28.21 -3.62 24.10
C SER A 297 27.37 -4.87 24.40
N ALA A 298 26.10 -4.85 24.00
CA ALA A 298 25.21 -6.00 24.06
C ALA A 298 24.86 -6.42 22.60
N ALA A 299 24.87 -7.71 22.34
CA ALA A 299 24.43 -8.24 21.07
C ALA A 299 22.90 -8.37 21.07
N VAL A 300 22.23 -7.54 20.32
CA VAL A 300 20.77 -7.61 20.16
C VAL A 300 20.43 -8.33 18.86
N GLY A 301 19.73 -9.45 18.99
CA GLY A 301 19.18 -10.20 17.88
C GLY A 301 17.65 -10.15 17.90
N TYR A 302 17.05 -9.90 16.75
CA TYR A 302 15.62 -9.98 16.54
C TYR A 302 15.31 -11.22 15.70
N GLY A 303 14.26 -11.96 16.05
CA GLY A 303 13.81 -13.12 15.31
C GLY A 303 12.31 -13.11 15.13
N ILE A 304 11.86 -13.31 13.90
CA ILE A 304 10.46 -13.50 13.54
C ILE A 304 10.28 -14.96 13.13
N GLY A 305 9.23 -15.61 13.62
CA GLY A 305 8.97 -17.02 13.35
C GLY A 305 7.50 -17.34 13.17
N THR A 306 7.22 -18.56 12.71
CA THR A 306 5.85 -19.09 12.60
C THR A 306 5.29 -19.52 13.96
N ASN A 307 6.17 -19.72 14.94
CA ASN A 307 5.87 -20.06 16.33
C ASN A 307 6.95 -19.51 17.25
N VAL A 308 6.75 -19.63 18.57
CA VAL A 308 7.66 -19.11 19.60
C VAL A 308 9.06 -19.72 19.47
N GLN A 309 9.16 -21.01 19.16
CA GLN A 309 10.45 -21.70 19.07
C GLN A 309 11.27 -21.21 17.88
N ASP A 310 10.66 -21.11 16.71
CA ASP A 310 11.31 -20.58 15.51
C ASP A 310 11.78 -19.13 15.73
N ALA A 311 10.92 -18.29 16.32
CA ALA A 311 11.26 -16.90 16.63
C ALA A 311 12.46 -16.79 17.59
N ARG A 312 12.54 -17.65 18.61
CA ARG A 312 13.67 -17.72 19.54
C ARG A 312 14.96 -18.13 18.86
N GLU A 313 14.93 -19.21 18.07
CA GLU A 313 16.10 -19.71 17.34
C GLU A 313 16.64 -18.66 16.38
N ASN A 314 15.75 -17.95 15.69
CA ASN A 314 16.10 -16.84 14.81
C ASN A 314 16.74 -15.68 15.60
N ALA A 315 16.16 -15.27 16.74
CA ALA A 315 16.71 -14.21 17.57
C ALA A 315 18.10 -14.54 18.14
N ILE A 316 18.27 -15.77 18.63
CA ILE A 316 19.56 -16.26 19.12
C ILE A 316 20.60 -16.28 18.00
N THR A 317 20.21 -16.73 16.81
CA THR A 317 21.11 -16.77 15.65
C THR A 317 21.51 -15.36 15.21
N ALA A 318 20.55 -14.43 15.15
CA ALA A 318 20.81 -13.02 14.87
C ALA A 318 21.78 -12.40 15.89
N ALA A 319 21.59 -12.66 17.19
CA ALA A 319 22.51 -12.19 18.22
C ALA A 319 23.91 -12.79 18.10
N LYS A 320 24.03 -14.07 17.73
CA LYS A 320 25.33 -14.71 17.44
C LYS A 320 26.05 -14.05 16.26
N TYR A 321 25.32 -13.68 15.21
CA TYR A 321 25.91 -12.91 14.10
C TYR A 321 26.41 -11.54 14.58
N ALA A 322 25.65 -10.85 15.45
CA ALA A 322 26.09 -9.59 16.04
C ALA A 322 27.37 -9.74 16.87
N LEU A 323 27.51 -10.83 17.63
CA LEU A 323 28.73 -11.15 18.41
C LEU A 323 29.92 -11.50 17.52
N SER A 324 29.72 -12.29 16.46
CA SER A 324 30.79 -12.75 15.58
C SER A 324 31.37 -11.61 14.71
N THR A 325 30.58 -10.59 14.43
CA THR A 325 30.99 -9.38 13.71
C THR A 325 31.53 -8.28 14.66
N ALA A 326 31.88 -8.62 15.89
CA ALA A 326 32.31 -7.71 16.97
C ALA A 326 33.52 -6.81 16.66
N GLN A 327 34.21 -6.98 15.53
CA GLN A 327 35.15 -5.97 15.00
C GLN A 327 34.45 -4.72 14.44
N ARG A 328 33.12 -4.76 14.24
CA ARG A 328 32.26 -3.62 13.86
C ARG A 328 31.24 -3.38 14.97
N LEU A 329 31.65 -2.65 15.99
CA LEU A 329 30.85 -2.22 17.12
C LEU A 329 29.43 -1.77 16.69
N ASN A 330 28.39 -2.38 17.28
CA ASN A 330 26.98 -1.99 17.23
C ASN A 330 26.15 -2.44 16.02
N GLN A 331 26.39 -3.61 15.45
CA GLN A 331 25.45 -4.19 14.50
C GLN A 331 24.38 -5.01 15.22
N THR A 332 23.14 -4.79 14.82
CA THR A 332 21.98 -5.58 15.22
C THR A 332 21.47 -6.31 13.98
N PHE A 333 21.09 -7.54 14.13
CA PHE A 333 20.58 -8.36 13.04
C PHE A 333 19.15 -8.80 13.34
N LEU A 334 18.37 -8.95 12.28
CA LEU A 334 17.06 -9.56 12.30
C LEU A 334 17.08 -10.78 11.38
N ILE A 335 16.47 -11.87 11.82
CA ILE A 335 16.18 -13.02 10.97
C ILE A 335 14.67 -13.16 10.87
N ASP A 336 14.17 -13.15 9.65
CA ASP A 336 12.74 -13.25 9.36
C ASP A 336 12.23 -14.71 9.37
N SER A 337 10.92 -14.87 9.17
CA SER A 337 10.28 -16.20 9.14
C SER A 337 10.68 -17.07 7.94
N SER A 338 11.40 -16.54 6.97
CA SER A 338 12.01 -17.28 5.86
C SER A 338 13.51 -17.55 6.06
N ASN A 339 14.03 -17.30 7.26
CA ASN A 339 15.45 -17.43 7.65
C ASN A 339 16.38 -16.49 6.85
N GLN A 340 15.87 -15.36 6.39
CA GLN A 340 16.69 -14.32 5.76
C GLN A 340 17.25 -13.38 6.84
N ILE A 341 18.53 -13.03 6.72
CA ILE A 341 19.20 -12.05 7.57
C ILE A 341 18.96 -10.66 6.99
N ILE A 342 18.45 -9.76 7.82
CA ILE A 342 18.16 -8.36 7.51
C ILE A 342 19.03 -7.46 8.39
#